data_b4d9efea6df6a562cff382f72e2ea6cf
#
_entry.id   b4d9efea6df6a562cff382f72e2ea6cf
#
_cell.length_a   1.000
_cell.length_b   1.000
_cell.length_c   1.000
_cell.angle_alpha   90.00
_cell.angle_beta   90.00
_cell.angle_gamma   90.00
#
_symmetry.space_group_name_H-M   'P 1'
#
loop_
_entity.id
_entity.type
_entity.pdbx_description
1 polymer ?
#
loop_
_entity_poly.entity_id
_entity_poly.type
_entity_poly.pdbx_seq_one_letter_code
_entity_poly.pdbx_strand_id
1 'polypeptide(L)'
;VLTGSSGLFESAMGDSYPKRGDYDYIKKKAELTFYDPKFASKELVDELFDIVNDRAKVIRVLATAKSAIRQNLAEEVAKISAPTLLIWGNNDTITPPFVGEEFHKLIPNSQLFFIDKCGHAPMMEQPEEFNRYLGKFLNEIN
;
A
#
# COMPACT_ATOMS: atom_id res chain seq x y z
N VAL A 1 -7.34 8.84 -6.88
CA VAL A 1 -7.56 7.90 -5.77
C VAL A 1 -6.21 7.44 -5.25
N LEU A 2 -6.01 7.46 -3.94
CA LEU A 2 -4.83 6.93 -3.25
C LEU A 2 -5.28 5.84 -2.27
N THR A 3 -4.50 4.78 -2.19
CA THR A 3 -4.75 3.68 -1.26
C THR A 3 -3.43 3.05 -0.83
N GLY A 4 -3.20 2.86 0.45
CA GLY A 4 -1.94 2.31 0.98
C GLY A 4 -0.70 3.04 0.42
N SER A 5 -0.81 4.37 0.21
CA SER A 5 0.20 5.09 -0.58
C SER A 5 1.43 5.42 0.25
N SER A 6 2.60 5.24 -0.35
CA SER A 6 3.88 5.71 0.17
C SER A 6 4.10 7.21 -0.07
N GLY A 7 5.14 7.76 0.55
CA GLY A 7 5.58 9.13 0.33
C GLY A 7 5.52 10.03 1.56
N LEU A 8 4.83 9.65 2.63
CA LEU A 8 4.85 10.33 3.92
C LEU A 8 5.54 9.50 5.00
N PHE A 9 5.15 8.25 5.10
CA PHE A 9 5.70 7.28 6.05
C PHE A 9 5.52 5.87 5.49
N GLU A 10 6.52 5.05 5.69
CA GLU A 10 6.45 3.60 5.45
C GLU A 10 7.09 2.87 6.61
N SER A 11 6.42 1.83 7.10
CA SER A 11 7.05 0.90 8.00
C SER A 11 8.18 0.20 7.25
N ALA A 12 9.42 0.36 7.73
CA ALA A 12 10.53 -0.40 7.16
C ALA A 12 10.17 -1.89 7.17
N MET A 13 10.34 -2.56 6.04
CA MET A 13 10.03 -3.99 5.88
C MET A 13 10.97 -4.90 6.72
N GLY A 14 11.23 -4.49 7.97
CA GLY A 14 12.01 -5.22 8.96
C GLY A 14 13.53 -5.16 8.72
N ASP A 15 14.27 -5.28 9.81
CA ASP A 15 15.73 -5.19 9.88
C ASP A 15 16.47 -6.44 9.37
N SER A 16 15.78 -7.40 8.77
CA SER A 16 16.39 -8.62 8.29
C SER A 16 16.83 -8.50 6.85
N TYR A 17 18.05 -8.87 6.57
CA TYR A 17 18.56 -9.11 5.21
C TYR A 17 17.57 -10.00 4.44
N PRO A 18 17.15 -9.61 3.23
CA PRO A 18 16.16 -10.39 2.48
C PRO A 18 16.73 -11.79 2.17
N LYS A 19 16.15 -12.80 2.79
CA LYS A 19 16.45 -14.21 2.52
C LYS A 19 15.78 -14.63 1.21
N ARG A 20 16.29 -14.14 0.09
CA ARG A 20 15.67 -14.29 -1.24
C ARG A 20 15.45 -15.74 -1.68
N GLY A 21 16.32 -16.65 -1.27
CA GLY A 21 16.21 -18.07 -1.56
C GLY A 21 15.28 -18.85 -0.63
N ASP A 22 14.68 -18.20 0.35
CA ASP A 22 13.80 -18.83 1.34
C ASP A 22 12.34 -18.50 0.97
N TYR A 23 11.66 -19.48 0.39
CA TYR A 23 10.27 -19.34 -0.07
C TYR A 23 9.32 -19.02 1.09
N ASP A 24 9.48 -19.68 2.25
CA ASP A 24 8.62 -19.45 3.41
C ASP A 24 8.81 -18.04 3.98
N TYR A 25 10.03 -17.51 3.91
CA TYR A 25 10.29 -16.11 4.27
C TYR A 25 9.55 -15.14 3.32
N ILE A 26 9.60 -15.38 2.01
CA ILE A 26 8.89 -14.54 1.02
C ILE A 26 7.38 -14.64 1.23
N LYS A 27 6.85 -15.85 1.45
CA LYS A 27 5.44 -16.07 1.76
C LYS A 27 5.00 -15.27 2.98
N LYS A 28 5.71 -15.35 4.09
CA LYS A 28 5.40 -14.56 5.30
C LYS A 28 5.41 -13.06 5.05
N LYS A 29 6.32 -12.56 4.20
CA LYS A 29 6.35 -11.14 3.82
C LYS A 29 5.17 -10.74 2.96
N ALA A 30 4.75 -11.60 2.02
CA ALA A 30 3.54 -11.38 1.25
C ALA A 30 2.27 -11.36 2.14
N GLU A 31 2.18 -12.29 3.10
CA GLU A 31 1.07 -12.37 4.05
C GLU A 31 0.91 -11.10 4.89
N LEU A 32 2.00 -10.39 5.23
CA LEU A 32 1.94 -9.13 5.98
C LEU A 32 1.28 -7.98 5.22
N THR A 33 1.14 -8.10 3.91
CA THR A 33 0.46 -7.10 3.07
C THR A 33 -1.06 -7.10 3.33
N PHE A 34 -1.60 -8.23 3.78
CA PHE A 34 -3.03 -8.46 3.92
C PHE A 34 -3.43 -8.61 5.40
N TYR A 35 -4.67 -8.27 5.71
CA TYR A 35 -5.30 -8.60 6.98
C TYR A 35 -5.57 -10.11 7.08
N ASP A 36 -6.12 -10.70 6.01
CA ASP A 36 -6.33 -12.14 5.91
C ASP A 36 -5.24 -12.76 5.02
N PRO A 37 -4.33 -13.58 5.60
CA PRO A 37 -3.22 -14.20 4.87
C PRO A 37 -3.62 -15.02 3.63
N LYS A 38 -4.89 -15.43 3.51
CA LYS A 38 -5.37 -16.18 2.33
C LYS A 38 -5.23 -15.41 1.02
N PHE A 39 -5.21 -14.06 1.08
CA PHE A 39 -5.02 -13.23 -0.10
C PHE A 39 -3.59 -13.27 -0.65
N ALA A 40 -2.62 -13.72 0.15
CA ALA A 40 -1.29 -14.08 -0.34
C ALA A 40 -1.35 -15.47 -1.01
N SER A 41 -2.03 -15.55 -2.17
CA SER A 41 -2.19 -16.81 -2.89
C SER A 41 -0.85 -17.41 -3.29
N LYS A 42 -0.86 -18.72 -3.57
CA LYS A 42 0.37 -19.42 -4.02
C LYS A 42 0.95 -18.76 -5.27
N GLU A 43 0.10 -18.38 -6.22
CA GLU A 43 0.49 -17.74 -7.47
C GLU A 43 1.18 -16.39 -7.22
N LEU A 44 0.63 -15.57 -6.29
CA LEU A 44 1.25 -14.30 -5.90
C LEU A 44 2.61 -14.52 -5.24
N VAL A 45 2.71 -15.50 -4.35
CA VAL A 45 3.98 -15.83 -3.67
C VAL A 45 5.02 -16.35 -4.65
N ASP A 46 4.62 -17.21 -5.60
CA ASP A 46 5.48 -17.73 -6.67
C ASP A 46 6.03 -16.58 -7.52
N GLU A 47 5.17 -15.64 -7.94
CA GLU A 47 5.58 -14.46 -8.71
C GLU A 47 6.56 -13.57 -7.93
N LEU A 48 6.28 -13.32 -6.65
CA LEU A 48 7.18 -12.55 -5.78
C LEU A 48 8.52 -13.25 -5.61
N PHE A 49 8.52 -14.57 -5.43
CA PHE A 49 9.74 -15.37 -5.32
C PHE A 49 10.59 -15.27 -6.58
N ASP A 50 9.98 -15.35 -7.76
CA ASP A 50 10.67 -15.18 -9.04
C ASP A 50 11.23 -13.76 -9.20
N ILE A 51 10.45 -12.73 -8.82
CA ILE A 51 10.88 -11.34 -8.90
C ILE A 51 12.11 -11.08 -8.01
N VAL A 52 12.10 -11.54 -6.76
CA VAL A 52 13.21 -11.28 -5.83
C VAL A 52 14.45 -12.11 -6.12
N ASN A 53 14.32 -13.20 -6.87
CA ASN A 53 15.44 -14.02 -7.31
C ASN A 53 16.00 -13.59 -8.69
N ASP A 54 15.26 -12.79 -9.46
CA ASP A 54 15.79 -12.12 -10.65
C ASP A 54 16.65 -10.92 -10.23
N ARG A 55 17.96 -10.97 -10.57
CA ARG A 55 18.92 -9.94 -10.18
C ARG A 55 18.55 -8.55 -10.71
N ALA A 56 18.06 -8.44 -11.92
CA ALA A 56 17.73 -7.15 -12.53
C ALA A 56 16.45 -6.57 -11.91
N LYS A 57 15.44 -7.40 -11.65
CA LYS A 57 14.20 -6.99 -11.03
C LYS A 57 14.41 -6.57 -9.57
N VAL A 58 15.14 -7.36 -8.79
CA VAL A 58 15.36 -7.05 -7.36
C VAL A 58 16.14 -5.75 -7.15
N ILE A 59 17.12 -5.45 -8.03
CA ILE A 59 17.85 -4.17 -7.94
C ILE A 59 16.89 -2.99 -8.11
N ARG A 60 15.96 -3.06 -9.07
CA ARG A 60 14.94 -2.01 -9.27
C ARG A 60 14.00 -1.90 -8.07
N VAL A 61 13.47 -3.02 -7.58
CA VAL A 61 12.60 -3.03 -6.39
C VAL A 61 13.29 -2.39 -5.19
N LEU A 62 14.54 -2.76 -4.92
CA LEU A 62 15.32 -2.20 -3.81
C LEU A 62 15.60 -0.70 -4.01
N ALA A 63 15.88 -0.26 -5.24
CA ALA A 63 16.10 1.15 -5.55
C ALA A 63 14.81 1.96 -5.30
N THR A 64 13.67 1.46 -5.76
CA THR A 64 12.35 2.09 -5.53
C THR A 64 12.02 2.16 -4.04
N ALA A 65 12.16 1.06 -3.31
CA ALA A 65 11.91 1.03 -1.88
C ALA A 65 12.80 2.01 -1.09
N LYS A 66 14.10 2.07 -1.42
CA LYS A 66 15.02 3.04 -0.81
C LYS A 66 14.66 4.49 -1.16
N SER A 67 14.16 4.74 -2.35
CA SER A 67 13.69 6.08 -2.75
C SER A 67 12.46 6.47 -1.95
N ALA A 68 11.47 5.59 -1.83
CA ALA A 68 10.25 5.82 -1.06
C ALA A 68 10.54 6.17 0.41
N ILE A 69 11.44 5.43 1.07
CA ILE A 69 11.83 5.70 2.47
C ILE A 69 12.56 7.05 2.65
N ARG A 70 13.31 7.49 1.63
CA ARG A 70 14.12 8.72 1.71
C ARG A 70 13.37 9.98 1.35
N GLN A 71 12.31 9.87 0.57
CA GLN A 71 11.57 11.02 0.06
C GLN A 71 10.31 11.24 0.90
N ASN A 72 10.31 12.31 1.70
CA ASN A 72 9.07 12.81 2.27
C ASN A 72 8.44 13.78 1.26
N LEU A 73 7.25 13.45 0.78
CA LEU A 73 6.53 14.21 -0.24
C LEU A 73 5.47 15.16 0.35
N ALA A 74 5.50 15.45 1.64
CA ALA A 74 4.48 16.27 2.31
C ALA A 74 4.25 17.62 1.62
N GLU A 75 5.33 18.33 1.22
CA GLU A 75 5.23 19.61 0.52
C GLU A 75 4.61 19.47 -0.88
N GLU A 76 4.86 18.37 -1.58
CA GLU A 76 4.29 18.11 -2.90
C GLU A 76 2.83 17.66 -2.82
N VAL A 77 2.51 16.80 -1.84
CA VAL A 77 1.15 16.35 -1.56
C VAL A 77 0.24 17.52 -1.22
N ALA A 78 0.72 18.49 -0.45
CA ALA A 78 -0.05 19.70 -0.11
C ALA A 78 -0.41 20.59 -1.33
N LYS A 79 0.23 20.41 -2.48
CA LYS A 79 -0.08 21.13 -3.72
C LYS A 79 -1.19 20.49 -4.53
N ILE A 80 -1.67 19.30 -4.14
CA ILE A 80 -2.74 18.59 -4.84
C ILE A 80 -4.06 19.36 -4.64
N SER A 81 -4.57 19.95 -5.73
CA SER A 81 -5.85 20.67 -5.75
C SER A 81 -7.01 19.83 -6.31
N ALA A 82 -6.71 18.75 -7.01
CA ALA A 82 -7.71 17.86 -7.60
C ALA A 82 -8.55 17.17 -6.50
N PRO A 83 -9.86 16.95 -6.72
CA PRO A 83 -10.66 16.09 -5.85
C PRO A 83 -9.98 14.74 -5.65
N THR A 84 -9.73 14.36 -4.41
CA THR A 84 -8.94 13.19 -4.08
C THR A 84 -9.70 12.25 -3.15
N LEU A 85 -9.79 10.99 -3.53
CA LEU A 85 -10.31 9.93 -2.68
C LEU A 85 -9.17 9.15 -2.05
N LEU A 86 -9.23 8.98 -0.73
CA LEU A 86 -8.32 8.18 0.06
C LEU A 86 -9.10 6.98 0.62
N ILE A 87 -8.66 5.76 0.32
CA ILE A 87 -9.26 4.53 0.87
C ILE A 87 -8.15 3.74 1.55
N TRP A 88 -8.31 3.45 2.83
CA TRP A 88 -7.26 2.83 3.65
C TRP A 88 -7.77 1.63 4.43
N GLY A 89 -6.95 0.60 4.57
CA GLY A 89 -7.25 -0.52 5.48
C GLY A 89 -6.99 -0.15 6.94
N ASN A 90 -7.93 -0.43 7.84
CA ASN A 90 -7.75 -0.23 9.27
C ASN A 90 -6.62 -1.08 9.88
N ASN A 91 -6.23 -2.15 9.21
CA ASN A 91 -5.21 -3.09 9.65
C ASN A 91 -3.95 -3.05 8.77
N ASP A 92 -3.76 -1.97 8.02
CA ASP A 92 -2.56 -1.79 7.20
C ASP A 92 -1.33 -1.63 8.10
N THR A 93 -0.40 -2.59 8.00
CA THR A 93 0.86 -2.60 8.76
C THR A 93 2.03 -2.03 7.97
N ILE A 94 1.86 -1.77 6.68
CA ILE A 94 2.89 -1.23 5.79
C ILE A 94 2.85 0.29 5.79
N THR A 95 1.68 0.84 5.49
CA THR A 95 1.37 2.26 5.68
C THR A 95 0.20 2.37 6.67
N PRO A 96 0.47 2.45 7.98
CA PRO A 96 -0.58 2.41 8.99
C PRO A 96 -1.66 3.49 8.80
N PRO A 97 -2.87 3.31 9.36
CA PRO A 97 -4.01 4.21 9.16
C PRO A 97 -3.72 5.70 9.36
N PHE A 98 -2.84 6.05 10.30
CA PHE A 98 -2.45 7.45 10.52
C PHE A 98 -1.81 8.10 9.27
N VAL A 99 -1.22 7.30 8.38
CA VAL A 99 -0.64 7.82 7.12
C VAL A 99 -1.75 8.31 6.20
N GLY A 100 -2.87 7.58 6.11
CA GLY A 100 -4.07 8.03 5.39
C GLY A 100 -4.65 9.33 5.98
N GLU A 101 -4.64 9.45 7.32
CA GLU A 101 -5.05 10.68 8.01
C GLU A 101 -4.12 11.85 7.69
N GLU A 102 -2.80 11.63 7.62
CA GLU A 102 -1.84 12.68 7.26
C GLU A 102 -2.02 13.12 5.79
N PHE A 103 -2.26 12.18 4.85
CA PHE A 103 -2.63 12.54 3.48
C PHE A 103 -3.90 13.40 3.45
N HIS A 104 -4.91 13.04 4.24
CA HIS A 104 -6.16 13.78 4.30
C HIS A 104 -5.98 15.20 4.85
N LYS A 105 -5.12 15.39 5.86
CA LYS A 105 -4.78 16.70 6.39
C LYS A 105 -4.04 17.57 5.38
N LEU A 106 -3.16 16.96 4.57
CA LEU A 106 -2.34 17.69 3.60
C LEU A 106 -3.08 18.03 2.31
N ILE A 107 -4.07 17.22 1.89
CA ILE A 107 -4.83 17.42 0.65
C ILE A 107 -6.17 18.08 0.97
N PRO A 108 -6.33 19.40 0.74
CA PRO A 108 -7.53 20.14 1.18
C PRO A 108 -8.85 19.62 0.58
N ASN A 109 -8.80 19.13 -0.66
CA ASN A 109 -9.97 18.62 -1.37
C ASN A 109 -9.96 17.09 -1.42
N SER A 110 -9.92 16.45 -0.24
CA SER A 110 -9.91 15.00 -0.14
C SER A 110 -11.04 14.45 0.72
N GLN A 111 -11.40 13.21 0.45
CA GLN A 111 -12.29 12.37 1.26
C GLN A 111 -11.50 11.15 1.70
N LEU A 112 -11.60 10.78 2.97
CA LEU A 112 -10.93 9.62 3.55
C LEU A 112 -11.95 8.60 4.06
N PHE A 113 -11.78 7.34 3.65
CA PHE A 113 -12.56 6.21 4.14
C PHE A 113 -11.63 5.10 4.61
N PHE A 114 -11.98 4.51 5.74
CA PHE A 114 -11.32 3.32 6.25
C PHE A 114 -12.17 2.08 6.02
N ILE A 115 -11.52 0.98 5.67
CA ILE A 115 -12.15 -0.33 5.53
C ILE A 115 -11.67 -1.23 6.67
N ASP A 116 -12.60 -1.79 7.41
CA ASP A 116 -12.30 -2.70 8.53
C ASP A 116 -11.88 -4.08 8.04
N LYS A 117 -11.09 -4.82 8.84
CA LYS A 117 -10.55 -6.13 8.48
C LYS A 117 -9.86 -6.13 7.12
N CYS A 118 -9.04 -5.13 6.89
CA CYS A 118 -8.39 -4.86 5.62
C CYS A 118 -6.97 -4.37 5.86
N GLY A 119 -6.02 -4.93 5.14
CA GLY A 119 -4.60 -4.55 5.16
C GLY A 119 -4.26 -3.51 4.09
N HIS A 120 -3.11 -3.69 3.46
CA HIS A 120 -2.52 -2.73 2.52
C HIS A 120 -3.19 -2.71 1.14
N ALA A 121 -3.95 -3.72 0.79
CA ALA A 121 -4.56 -3.88 -0.54
C ALA A 121 -6.10 -3.91 -0.50
N PRO A 122 -6.78 -2.80 -0.15
CA PRO A 122 -8.24 -2.77 0.01
C PRO A 122 -9.01 -3.25 -1.22
N MET A 123 -8.51 -2.95 -2.42
CA MET A 123 -9.12 -3.38 -3.67
C MET A 123 -9.10 -4.90 -3.88
N MET A 124 -8.19 -5.60 -3.22
CA MET A 124 -8.09 -7.07 -3.28
C MET A 124 -8.85 -7.74 -2.14
N GLU A 125 -8.76 -7.19 -0.94
CA GLU A 125 -9.32 -7.80 0.27
C GLU A 125 -10.81 -7.53 0.44
N GLN A 126 -11.25 -6.33 0.11
CA GLN A 126 -12.63 -5.85 0.29
C GLN A 126 -13.14 -5.12 -0.96
N PRO A 127 -13.18 -5.80 -2.13
CA PRO A 127 -13.47 -5.16 -3.41
C PRO A 127 -14.86 -4.52 -3.48
N GLU A 128 -15.84 -5.09 -2.81
CA GLU A 128 -17.21 -4.56 -2.80
C GLU A 128 -17.25 -3.21 -2.08
N GLU A 129 -16.64 -3.12 -0.92
CA GLU A 129 -16.61 -1.90 -0.12
C GLU A 129 -15.72 -0.85 -0.78
N PHE A 130 -14.56 -1.25 -1.29
CA PHE A 130 -13.68 -0.38 -2.07
C PHE A 130 -14.43 0.25 -3.26
N ASN A 131 -15.11 -0.57 -4.06
CA ASN A 131 -15.86 -0.11 -5.23
C ASN A 131 -17.07 0.76 -4.85
N ARG A 132 -17.69 0.53 -3.70
CA ARG A 132 -18.78 1.37 -3.19
C ARG A 132 -18.29 2.80 -2.90
N TYR A 133 -17.14 2.96 -2.22
CA TYR A 133 -16.56 4.28 -1.96
C TYR A 133 -16.09 4.95 -3.26
N LEU A 134 -15.45 4.19 -4.13
CA LEU A 134 -15.00 4.68 -5.42
C LEU A 134 -16.17 5.18 -6.28
N GLY A 135 -17.23 4.37 -6.40
CA GLY A 135 -18.42 4.74 -7.17
C GLY A 135 -19.14 5.98 -6.63
N LYS A 136 -19.26 6.08 -5.29
CA LYS A 136 -19.81 7.28 -4.66
C LYS A 136 -19.00 8.52 -5.01
N PHE A 137 -17.69 8.48 -4.83
CA PHE A 137 -16.79 9.59 -5.13
C PHE A 137 -16.87 10.02 -6.60
N LEU A 138 -16.85 9.06 -7.55
CA LEU A 138 -16.93 9.37 -8.97
C LEU A 138 -18.25 10.05 -9.36
N ASN A 139 -19.36 9.68 -8.71
CA ASN A 139 -20.66 10.31 -8.94
C ASN A 139 -20.74 11.75 -8.36
N GLU A 140 -19.95 12.06 -7.34
CA GLU A 140 -19.94 13.40 -6.73
C GLU A 140 -19.08 14.41 -7.50
N ILE A 141 -18.11 13.94 -8.29
CA ILE A 141 -17.18 14.81 -9.03
C ILE A 141 -17.54 14.97 -10.53
N ASN A 142 -18.54 14.24 -11.03
CA ASN A 142 -19.09 14.38 -12.37
C ASN A 142 -20.33 15.30 -12.35
#